data_c0bdb1c4fcea52b6b42662503e8f370f
#
_entry.id   c0bdb1c4fcea52b6b42662503e8f370f
#
_cell.length_a   1.000
_cell.length_b   1.000
_cell.length_c   1.000
_cell.angle_alpha   90.00
_cell.angle_beta   90.00
_cell.angle_gamma   90.00
#
_symmetry.space_group_name_H-M   'P 1'
#
loop_
_entity.id
_entity.type
_entity.pdbx_description
1 polymer ?
#
loop_
_entity_poly.entity_id
_entity_poly.type
_entity_poly.pdbx_seq_one_letter_code
_entity_poly.pdbx_strand_id
1 'polypeptide(L)'
;MPRNSRSREIYPVTLRDVEVMRVEDVTPNLRRITLGGEELRAGTRRGVDSPEFVSTGFDDDVRIIFPHPITGERPFPRPLGNGNLEWTEEIKNLFRAYTVRKYDAASGEVVIDFARHGAGLAEDFCQRVTVGDRVYIAGPKMCGELPVHADWLLLCGDHTALPAIARCLEELPAGQKVTAVIEVADRADVLDIETRADADVYWVVAAEGGRFSQVVQRLFDCAPAGEGYVWAAGEAGQLKAVRALAKHLDVPRENVEFTGYWRQQDVVLGDDRVPINTRLVAFEQLHDMLEVGPAYAVRTAHAAGVLSDLFEADAPVSPAQVGCLDPAVTVRLLRYLEAIGLVEQPEVGLFRLSRLGVDLADPEGLGARLLTPRALAWAHIDQAMEGNSLGRAARLEDPAAGWTAPAVAAALVRLYDCVIAVDGPGCSIYADELVRKGAPQVVMPEGAGVEDVHPARRAQVSVGEGVAGEDAGVVLLIDPCAASSDEQLVQRLRGLGVDRCAIVTELLSESGADEHAVEEDLLRLIESGGSVPTQRGLARVVADAGWRVESSTPVGWGKTLLQLERPGP
;
A
#
# COMPACT_ATOMS: atom_id res chain seq x y z
N MET A 1 6.22 8.74 0.05
CA MET A 1 6.47 8.13 -1.28
C MET A 1 5.86 9.04 -2.32
N PRO A 2 6.46 9.23 -3.52
CA PRO A 2 5.81 9.98 -4.57
C PRO A 2 4.45 9.35 -4.87
N ARG A 3 3.46 10.19 -5.12
CA ARG A 3 2.09 9.76 -5.42
C ARG A 3 2.10 9.07 -6.78
N ASN A 4 1.45 7.92 -6.89
CA ASN A 4 1.23 7.28 -8.18
C ASN A 4 0.26 8.13 -9.02
N SER A 5 0.50 8.20 -10.34
CA SER A 5 -0.34 9.00 -11.26
C SER A 5 -1.72 8.38 -11.52
N ARG A 6 -1.89 7.06 -11.26
CA ARG A 6 -3.19 6.40 -11.34
C ARG A 6 -4.12 6.89 -10.22
N SER A 7 -5.31 7.23 -10.59
CA SER A 7 -6.38 7.51 -9.63
C SER A 7 -6.83 6.23 -8.91
N ARG A 8 -7.10 6.33 -7.62
CA ARG A 8 -7.46 5.18 -6.78
C ARG A 8 -8.69 5.47 -5.94
N GLU A 9 -9.57 4.48 -5.86
CA GLU A 9 -10.69 4.47 -4.93
C GLU A 9 -10.36 3.55 -3.75
N ILE A 10 -10.62 4.02 -2.53
CA ILE A 10 -10.33 3.29 -1.29
C ILE A 10 -11.62 2.76 -0.70
N TYR A 11 -11.58 1.51 -0.26
CA TYR A 11 -12.72 0.83 0.34
C TYR A 11 -12.37 0.28 1.72
N PRO A 12 -13.34 0.20 2.65
CA PRO A 12 -13.15 -0.54 3.90
C PRO A 12 -12.81 -2.00 3.59
N VAL A 13 -11.83 -2.55 4.33
CA VAL A 13 -11.52 -3.99 4.21
C VAL A 13 -12.69 -4.79 4.76
N THR A 14 -13.47 -5.36 3.87
CA THR A 14 -14.67 -6.13 4.22
C THR A 14 -14.40 -7.62 4.07
N LEU A 15 -14.68 -8.37 5.12
CA LEU A 15 -14.63 -9.83 5.10
C LEU A 15 -15.93 -10.40 4.54
N ARG A 16 -15.80 -11.33 3.58
CA ARG A 16 -16.93 -11.99 2.92
C ARG A 16 -16.74 -13.49 2.91
N ASP A 17 -17.79 -14.24 3.24
CA ASP A 17 -17.86 -15.68 3.10
C ASP A 17 -18.42 -16.01 1.73
N VAL A 18 -17.62 -16.60 0.86
CA VAL A 18 -17.96 -16.90 -0.53
C VAL A 18 -17.85 -18.39 -0.83
N GLU A 19 -18.60 -18.83 -1.80
CA GLU A 19 -18.70 -20.22 -2.25
C GLU A 19 -18.02 -20.38 -3.61
N VAL A 20 -17.38 -21.51 -3.81
CA VAL A 20 -16.80 -21.92 -5.10
C VAL A 20 -17.93 -22.34 -6.03
N MET A 21 -18.16 -21.54 -7.06
CA MET A 21 -19.22 -21.77 -8.06
C MET A 21 -18.75 -22.61 -9.24
N ARG A 22 -17.49 -22.42 -9.65
CA ARG A 22 -16.86 -23.15 -10.77
C ARG A 22 -15.38 -23.32 -10.52
N VAL A 23 -14.81 -24.40 -11.06
CA VAL A 23 -13.37 -24.71 -11.07
C VAL A 23 -13.01 -25.16 -12.48
N GLU A 24 -12.04 -24.52 -13.11
CA GLU A 24 -11.66 -24.75 -14.50
C GLU A 24 -10.14 -24.72 -14.64
N ASP A 25 -9.55 -25.66 -15.37
CA ASP A 25 -8.15 -25.58 -15.78
C ASP A 25 -8.07 -24.79 -17.09
N VAL A 26 -7.63 -23.52 -17.01
CA VAL A 26 -7.48 -22.63 -18.18
C VAL A 26 -6.29 -23.07 -19.01
N THR A 27 -5.18 -23.41 -18.32
CA THR A 27 -3.98 -24.03 -18.90
C THR A 27 -3.46 -25.08 -17.92
N PRO A 28 -2.46 -25.88 -18.28
CA PRO A 28 -1.87 -26.86 -17.35
C PRO A 28 -1.40 -26.25 -16.03
N ASN A 29 -0.92 -25.00 -16.06
CA ASN A 29 -0.37 -24.32 -14.90
C ASN A 29 -1.21 -23.12 -14.43
N LEU A 30 -2.44 -22.96 -14.94
CA LEU A 30 -3.36 -21.88 -14.53
C LEU A 30 -4.77 -22.44 -14.26
N ARG A 31 -5.17 -22.46 -13.00
CA ARG A 31 -6.51 -22.88 -12.57
C ARG A 31 -7.36 -21.68 -12.24
N ARG A 32 -8.54 -21.60 -12.81
CA ARG A 32 -9.55 -20.57 -12.57
C ARG A 32 -10.58 -21.05 -11.58
N ILE A 33 -10.85 -20.24 -10.55
CA ILE A 33 -11.88 -20.47 -9.57
C ILE A 33 -12.84 -19.28 -9.60
N THR A 34 -14.14 -19.57 -9.82
CA THR A 34 -15.18 -18.57 -9.70
C THR A 34 -15.82 -18.68 -8.33
N LEU A 35 -15.81 -17.57 -7.61
CA LEU A 35 -16.39 -17.41 -6.28
C LEU A 35 -17.70 -16.63 -6.38
N GLY A 36 -18.69 -16.96 -5.57
CA GLY A 36 -19.98 -16.28 -5.55
C GLY A 36 -20.59 -16.29 -4.15
N GLY A 37 -21.72 -15.63 -3.99
CA GLY A 37 -22.47 -15.65 -2.74
C GLY A 37 -23.09 -14.31 -2.35
N GLU A 38 -24.06 -14.39 -1.43
CA GLU A 38 -24.84 -13.23 -0.99
C GLU A 38 -23.99 -12.16 -0.29
N GLU A 39 -22.83 -12.55 0.29
CA GLU A 39 -21.94 -11.59 0.96
C GLU A 39 -21.16 -10.68 -0.01
N LEU A 40 -21.23 -10.93 -1.31
CA LEU A 40 -20.73 -9.99 -2.33
C LEU A 40 -21.64 -8.78 -2.53
N ARG A 41 -22.91 -8.88 -2.09
CA ARG A 41 -23.89 -7.78 -2.13
C ARG A 41 -23.86 -6.96 -0.85
N ALA A 42 -24.30 -5.72 -0.93
CA ALA A 42 -24.47 -4.87 0.25
C ALA A 42 -25.43 -5.50 1.28
N GLY A 43 -25.13 -5.34 2.55
CA GLY A 43 -25.97 -5.85 3.63
C GLY A 43 -25.26 -5.80 4.99
N THR A 44 -26.01 -6.05 6.06
CA THR A 44 -25.44 -6.14 7.41
C THR A 44 -24.98 -7.58 7.67
N ARG A 45 -23.71 -7.76 7.99
CA ARG A 45 -23.09 -9.07 8.24
C ARG A 45 -22.33 -9.02 9.57
N ARG A 46 -22.57 -10.02 10.43
CA ARG A 46 -21.86 -10.13 11.73
C ARG A 46 -21.93 -8.83 12.57
N GLY A 47 -23.06 -8.08 12.43
CA GLY A 47 -23.27 -6.81 13.13
C GLY A 47 -22.54 -5.60 12.53
N VAL A 48 -21.92 -5.75 11.36
CA VAL A 48 -21.24 -4.69 10.61
C VAL A 48 -21.91 -4.50 9.25
N ASP A 49 -22.10 -3.24 8.86
CA ASP A 49 -22.58 -2.92 7.52
C ASP A 49 -21.47 -3.17 6.50
N SER A 50 -21.75 -4.07 5.58
CA SER A 50 -20.84 -4.47 4.51
C SER A 50 -21.31 -3.87 3.19
N PRO A 51 -20.49 -3.03 2.54
CA PRO A 51 -20.83 -2.50 1.22
C PRO A 51 -20.81 -3.62 0.18
N GLU A 52 -21.39 -3.36 -0.98
CA GLU A 52 -21.25 -4.23 -2.14
C GLU A 52 -19.77 -4.42 -2.50
N PHE A 53 -19.44 -5.62 -2.99
CA PHE A 53 -18.11 -5.89 -3.52
C PHE A 53 -17.89 -5.05 -4.78
N VAL A 54 -16.71 -4.43 -4.88
CA VAL A 54 -16.31 -3.61 -6.02
C VAL A 54 -14.92 -4.02 -6.46
N SER A 55 -14.73 -4.16 -7.77
CA SER A 55 -13.40 -4.35 -8.36
C SER A 55 -13.40 -3.74 -9.75
N THR A 56 -12.83 -2.55 -9.87
CA THR A 56 -12.79 -1.75 -11.09
C THR A 56 -11.39 -1.63 -11.70
N GLY A 57 -10.36 -1.98 -10.95
CA GLY A 57 -8.97 -1.95 -11.40
C GLY A 57 -8.47 -3.31 -11.87
N PHE A 58 -7.57 -3.30 -12.84
CA PHE A 58 -7.04 -4.52 -13.45
C PHE A 58 -6.15 -5.33 -12.49
N ASP A 59 -5.53 -4.67 -11.53
CA ASP A 59 -4.62 -5.24 -10.52
C ASP A 59 -5.21 -5.24 -9.10
N ASP A 60 -6.53 -5.06 -8.99
CA ASP A 60 -7.22 -5.19 -7.71
C ASP A 60 -6.98 -6.56 -7.09
N ASP A 61 -6.71 -6.59 -5.78
CA ASP A 61 -6.46 -7.82 -5.07
C ASP A 61 -7.43 -8.05 -3.90
N VAL A 62 -7.66 -9.32 -3.61
CA VAL A 62 -8.31 -9.80 -2.40
C VAL A 62 -7.38 -10.76 -1.66
N ARG A 63 -7.44 -10.72 -0.33
CA ARG A 63 -6.84 -11.78 0.49
C ARG A 63 -7.79 -12.93 0.59
N ILE A 64 -7.40 -14.10 0.09
CA ILE A 64 -8.15 -15.34 0.27
C ILE A 64 -7.62 -16.02 1.54
N ILE A 65 -8.48 -16.27 2.50
CA ILE A 65 -8.16 -17.01 3.71
C ILE A 65 -8.57 -18.45 3.48
N PHE A 66 -7.56 -19.31 3.33
CA PHE A 66 -7.77 -20.72 3.06
C PHE A 66 -8.19 -21.49 4.31
N PRO A 67 -8.99 -22.56 4.16
CA PRO A 67 -9.17 -23.52 5.24
C PRO A 67 -7.82 -24.11 5.67
N HIS A 68 -7.69 -24.40 6.95
CA HIS A 68 -6.50 -25.08 7.47
C HIS A 68 -6.29 -26.41 6.73
N PRO A 69 -5.10 -26.65 6.15
CA PRO A 69 -4.89 -27.76 5.22
C PRO A 69 -5.07 -29.15 5.83
N ILE A 70 -4.95 -29.28 7.17
CA ILE A 70 -5.07 -30.53 7.90
C ILE A 70 -6.43 -30.67 8.57
N THR A 71 -6.87 -29.64 9.31
CA THR A 71 -8.12 -29.71 10.11
C THR A 71 -9.37 -29.34 9.30
N GLY A 72 -9.21 -28.59 8.20
CA GLY A 72 -10.32 -28.03 7.42
C GLY A 72 -11.02 -26.86 8.10
N GLU A 73 -10.56 -26.43 9.28
CA GLU A 73 -11.11 -25.26 9.97
C GLU A 73 -10.95 -24.01 9.14
N ARG A 74 -11.92 -23.11 9.27
CA ARG A 74 -11.96 -21.84 8.54
C ARG A 74 -11.85 -20.68 9.53
N PRO A 75 -10.64 -20.31 9.96
CA PRO A 75 -10.45 -19.17 10.83
C PRO A 75 -10.84 -17.88 10.11
N PHE A 76 -11.40 -16.93 10.83
CA PHE A 76 -11.75 -15.65 10.25
C PHE A 76 -11.28 -14.48 11.13
N PRO A 77 -10.75 -13.41 10.54
CA PRO A 77 -10.37 -12.21 11.25
C PRO A 77 -11.62 -11.50 11.78
N ARG A 78 -11.61 -11.13 13.07
CA ARG A 78 -12.71 -10.37 13.65
C ARG A 78 -12.66 -8.92 13.21
N PRO A 79 -13.79 -8.30 12.85
CA PRO A 79 -13.85 -6.87 12.61
C PRO A 79 -13.52 -6.09 13.88
N LEU A 80 -12.59 -5.13 13.77
CA LEU A 80 -12.29 -4.15 14.80
C LEU A 80 -13.14 -2.90 14.59
N GLY A 81 -13.51 -2.21 15.66
CA GLY A 81 -14.41 -1.05 15.59
C GLY A 81 -13.89 0.14 14.77
N ASN A 82 -12.62 0.14 14.39
CA ASN A 82 -11.96 1.15 13.56
C ASN A 82 -11.95 0.84 12.05
N GLY A 83 -12.73 -0.16 11.60
CA GLY A 83 -12.78 -0.57 10.18
C GLY A 83 -11.64 -1.50 9.75
N ASN A 84 -10.79 -1.94 10.67
CA ASN A 84 -9.76 -2.94 10.44
C ASN A 84 -10.25 -4.34 10.81
N LEU A 85 -9.44 -5.34 10.44
CA LEU A 85 -9.63 -6.74 10.82
C LEU A 85 -8.49 -7.18 11.74
N GLU A 86 -8.80 -8.02 12.73
CA GLU A 86 -7.80 -8.65 13.60
C GLU A 86 -7.12 -9.81 12.86
N TRP A 87 -5.83 -9.66 12.56
CA TRP A 87 -5.02 -10.67 11.87
C TRP A 87 -4.17 -11.45 12.87
N THR A 88 -4.67 -12.60 13.35
CA THR A 88 -3.89 -13.49 14.21
C THR A 88 -2.78 -14.18 13.42
N GLU A 89 -1.75 -14.72 14.11
CA GLU A 89 -0.66 -15.47 13.47
C GLU A 89 -1.17 -16.65 12.64
N GLU A 90 -2.16 -17.38 13.14
CA GLU A 90 -2.81 -18.46 12.40
C GLU A 90 -3.37 -17.98 11.07
N ILE A 91 -4.14 -16.87 11.09
CA ILE A 91 -4.75 -16.31 9.88
C ILE A 91 -3.69 -15.75 8.93
N LYS A 92 -2.62 -15.13 9.46
CA LYS A 92 -1.50 -14.62 8.66
C LYS A 92 -0.83 -15.73 7.82
N ASN A 93 -0.73 -16.94 8.36
CA ASN A 93 -0.19 -18.08 7.67
C ASN A 93 -1.16 -18.67 6.64
N LEU A 94 -2.47 -18.51 6.85
CA LEU A 94 -3.52 -19.11 6.01
C LEU A 94 -4.07 -18.19 4.92
N PHE A 95 -3.63 -16.94 4.78
CA PHE A 95 -4.06 -16.13 3.68
C PHE A 95 -2.99 -15.90 2.61
N ARG A 96 -3.42 -15.68 1.38
CA ARG A 96 -2.60 -15.14 0.28
C ARG A 96 -3.40 -14.11 -0.51
N ALA A 97 -2.70 -13.11 -1.05
CA ALA A 97 -3.30 -12.12 -1.94
C ALA A 97 -3.40 -12.67 -3.36
N TYR A 98 -4.53 -12.45 -4.00
CA TYR A 98 -4.80 -12.84 -5.38
C TYR A 98 -5.46 -11.72 -6.15
N THR A 99 -5.05 -11.53 -7.38
CA THR A 99 -5.67 -10.58 -8.30
C THR A 99 -7.11 -11.00 -8.60
N VAL A 100 -8.02 -10.04 -8.57
CA VAL A 100 -9.37 -10.22 -9.10
C VAL A 100 -9.31 -10.21 -10.62
N ARG A 101 -9.29 -11.38 -11.23
CA ARG A 101 -9.24 -11.54 -12.70
C ARG A 101 -10.44 -10.91 -13.39
N LYS A 102 -11.61 -11.05 -12.80
CA LYS A 102 -12.87 -10.48 -13.29
C LYS A 102 -13.87 -10.40 -12.15
N TYR A 103 -14.68 -9.38 -12.17
CA TYR A 103 -15.87 -9.28 -11.35
C TYR A 103 -17.09 -8.98 -12.22
N ASP A 104 -18.13 -9.74 -12.04
CA ASP A 104 -19.43 -9.52 -12.66
C ASP A 104 -20.47 -9.17 -11.58
N ALA A 105 -20.78 -7.89 -11.49
CA ALA A 105 -21.75 -7.38 -10.52
C ALA A 105 -23.17 -7.91 -10.76
N ALA A 106 -23.54 -8.25 -12.00
CA ALA A 106 -24.87 -8.74 -12.33
C ALA A 106 -25.10 -10.16 -11.80
N SER A 107 -24.14 -11.05 -12.00
CA SER A 107 -24.18 -12.41 -11.45
C SER A 107 -23.72 -12.48 -9.99
N GLY A 108 -22.95 -11.49 -9.50
CA GLY A 108 -22.29 -11.52 -8.19
C GLY A 108 -21.18 -12.57 -8.16
N GLU A 109 -20.38 -12.65 -9.21
CA GLU A 109 -19.31 -13.61 -9.35
C GLU A 109 -17.94 -12.93 -9.42
N VAL A 110 -16.98 -13.42 -8.63
CA VAL A 110 -15.57 -13.01 -8.61
C VAL A 110 -14.73 -14.15 -9.17
N VAL A 111 -13.94 -13.86 -10.19
CA VAL A 111 -13.04 -14.82 -10.85
C VAL A 111 -11.61 -14.59 -10.36
N ILE A 112 -10.97 -15.65 -9.93
CA ILE A 112 -9.57 -15.65 -9.49
C ILE A 112 -8.81 -16.72 -10.28
N ASP A 113 -7.67 -16.36 -10.83
CA ASP A 113 -6.76 -17.28 -11.50
C ASP A 113 -5.59 -17.62 -10.56
N PHE A 114 -5.36 -18.91 -10.38
CA PHE A 114 -4.30 -19.47 -9.55
C PHE A 114 -3.18 -20.02 -10.44
N ALA A 115 -2.02 -19.41 -10.35
CA ALA A 115 -0.81 -19.94 -10.95
C ALA A 115 -0.34 -21.18 -10.15
N ARG A 116 -0.20 -22.30 -10.82
CA ARG A 116 0.21 -23.57 -10.22
C ARG A 116 1.72 -23.74 -10.33
N HIS A 117 2.37 -24.01 -9.21
CA HIS A 117 3.82 -24.20 -9.13
C HIS A 117 4.26 -25.39 -8.27
N GLY A 118 3.32 -26.31 -7.98
CA GLY A 118 3.59 -27.63 -7.42
C GLY A 118 3.75 -27.70 -5.90
N ALA A 119 3.84 -26.56 -5.17
CA ALA A 119 4.02 -26.57 -3.72
C ALA A 119 3.38 -25.36 -3.04
N GLY A 120 2.93 -25.52 -1.80
CA GLY A 120 2.44 -24.46 -0.93
C GLY A 120 0.94 -24.49 -0.67
N LEU A 121 0.48 -23.63 0.24
CA LEU A 121 -0.89 -23.58 0.73
C LEU A 121 -1.94 -23.42 -0.39
N ALA A 122 -1.68 -22.53 -1.33
CA ALA A 122 -2.60 -22.26 -2.43
C ALA A 122 -2.63 -23.39 -3.45
N GLU A 123 -1.49 -24.02 -3.72
CA GLU A 123 -1.44 -25.22 -4.58
C GLU A 123 -2.23 -26.36 -3.97
N ASP A 124 -2.05 -26.63 -2.68
CA ASP A 124 -2.80 -27.60 -1.91
C ASP A 124 -4.32 -27.37 -1.97
N PHE A 125 -4.74 -26.10 -1.82
CA PHE A 125 -6.14 -25.71 -1.98
C PHE A 125 -6.60 -25.95 -3.41
N CYS A 126 -5.87 -25.48 -4.40
CA CYS A 126 -6.22 -25.63 -5.81
C CYS A 126 -6.39 -27.10 -6.25
N GLN A 127 -5.61 -28.00 -5.67
CA GLN A 127 -5.71 -29.43 -5.99
C GLN A 127 -6.98 -30.08 -5.44
N ARG A 128 -7.46 -29.61 -4.29
CA ARG A 128 -8.56 -30.23 -3.54
C ARG A 128 -9.91 -29.55 -3.69
N VAL A 129 -9.90 -28.26 -4.05
CA VAL A 129 -11.11 -27.44 -4.10
C VAL A 129 -12.13 -28.00 -5.11
N THR A 130 -13.38 -28.01 -4.67
CA THR A 130 -14.54 -28.43 -5.46
C THR A 130 -15.66 -27.40 -5.41
N VAL A 131 -16.60 -27.49 -6.34
CA VAL A 131 -17.80 -26.64 -6.32
C VAL A 131 -18.58 -26.89 -5.03
N GLY A 132 -18.99 -25.82 -4.37
CA GLY A 132 -19.66 -25.83 -3.08
C GLY A 132 -18.73 -25.60 -1.87
N ASP A 133 -17.41 -25.70 -2.04
CA ASP A 133 -16.45 -25.32 -1.00
C ASP A 133 -16.55 -23.84 -0.69
N ARG A 134 -16.17 -23.45 0.53
CA ARG A 134 -16.28 -22.06 0.98
C ARG A 134 -14.95 -21.53 1.49
N VAL A 135 -14.67 -20.27 1.16
CA VAL A 135 -13.51 -19.54 1.65
C VAL A 135 -13.91 -18.14 2.11
N TYR A 136 -13.09 -17.54 2.95
CA TYR A 136 -13.22 -16.10 3.24
C TYR A 136 -12.36 -15.30 2.26
N ILE A 137 -12.91 -14.19 1.79
CA ILE A 137 -12.13 -13.17 1.09
C ILE A 137 -12.22 -11.84 1.83
N ALA A 138 -11.11 -11.11 1.89
CA ALA A 138 -11.04 -9.78 2.48
C ALA A 138 -10.53 -8.78 1.43
N GLY A 139 -11.26 -7.69 1.23
CA GLY A 139 -10.96 -6.69 0.22
C GLY A 139 -11.94 -6.70 -0.98
N PRO A 140 -11.57 -6.06 -2.11
CA PRO A 140 -10.42 -5.17 -2.28
C PRO A 140 -10.46 -3.97 -1.34
N LYS A 141 -9.30 -3.53 -0.87
CA LYS A 141 -9.22 -2.29 -0.07
C LYS A 141 -9.00 -1.06 -0.94
N MET A 142 -8.64 -1.26 -2.18
CA MET A 142 -8.30 -0.24 -3.14
C MET A 142 -8.52 -0.76 -4.56
N CYS A 143 -9.07 0.09 -5.41
CA CYS A 143 -9.19 -0.16 -6.85
C CYS A 143 -8.52 0.98 -7.61
N GLY A 144 -7.62 0.66 -8.54
CA GLY A 144 -6.88 1.63 -9.35
C GLY A 144 -7.48 1.77 -10.74
N GLU A 145 -7.69 3.00 -11.23
CA GLU A 145 -8.09 3.23 -12.62
C GLU A 145 -7.03 2.74 -13.60
N LEU A 146 -7.43 2.44 -14.84
CA LEU A 146 -6.47 2.16 -15.92
C LEU A 146 -5.57 3.38 -16.17
N PRO A 147 -4.26 3.20 -16.44
CA PRO A 147 -3.32 4.29 -16.68
C PRO A 147 -3.44 4.88 -18.11
N VAL A 148 -4.66 5.16 -18.56
CA VAL A 148 -4.96 5.64 -19.91
C VAL A 148 -4.53 7.08 -20.18
N HIS A 149 -4.01 7.79 -19.18
CA HIS A 149 -3.42 9.12 -19.31
C HIS A 149 -2.03 9.07 -19.96
N ALA A 150 -1.35 7.92 -19.90
CA ALA A 150 -0.03 7.75 -20.52
C ALA A 150 -0.15 7.44 -22.02
N ASP A 151 0.82 7.94 -22.81
CA ASP A 151 0.87 7.70 -24.24
C ASP A 151 1.18 6.24 -24.58
N TRP A 152 1.92 5.56 -23.71
CA TRP A 152 2.24 4.15 -23.84
C TRP A 152 2.37 3.46 -22.48
N LEU A 153 2.09 2.15 -22.46
CA LEU A 153 2.18 1.30 -21.30
C LEU A 153 3.21 0.19 -21.51
N LEU A 154 3.93 -0.15 -20.44
CA LEU A 154 4.73 -1.37 -20.35
C LEU A 154 4.22 -2.22 -19.19
N LEU A 155 3.73 -3.42 -19.49
CA LEU A 155 3.22 -4.39 -18.53
C LEU A 155 4.19 -5.58 -18.49
N CYS A 156 4.75 -5.89 -17.32
CA CYS A 156 5.74 -6.95 -17.20
C CYS A 156 5.41 -7.89 -16.05
N GLY A 157 5.59 -9.18 -16.26
CA GLY A 157 5.45 -10.13 -15.15
C GLY A 157 5.55 -11.60 -15.54
N ASP A 158 5.47 -12.44 -14.53
CA ASP A 158 5.38 -13.89 -14.69
C ASP A 158 3.91 -14.37 -14.70
N HIS A 159 3.70 -15.69 -14.68
CA HIS A 159 2.37 -16.28 -14.72
C HIS A 159 1.49 -15.92 -13.48
N THR A 160 2.08 -15.44 -12.36
CA THR A 160 1.32 -14.93 -11.22
C THR A 160 0.76 -13.54 -11.48
N ALA A 161 1.41 -12.76 -12.34
CA ALA A 161 0.96 -11.44 -12.77
C ALA A 161 0.05 -11.50 -14.02
N LEU A 162 0.02 -12.65 -14.73
CA LEU A 162 -0.78 -12.85 -15.94
C LEU A 162 -2.25 -12.48 -15.76
N PRO A 163 -2.95 -12.79 -14.64
CA PRO A 163 -4.34 -12.39 -14.44
C PRO A 163 -4.56 -10.87 -14.52
N ALA A 164 -3.65 -10.09 -13.91
CA ALA A 164 -3.71 -8.64 -13.95
C ALA A 164 -3.38 -8.09 -15.35
N ILE A 165 -2.32 -8.60 -15.98
CA ILE A 165 -1.92 -8.18 -17.33
C ILE A 165 -3.01 -8.49 -18.35
N ALA A 166 -3.59 -9.70 -18.30
CA ALA A 166 -4.66 -10.10 -19.20
C ALA A 166 -5.90 -9.19 -19.03
N ARG A 167 -6.33 -8.94 -17.79
CA ARG A 167 -7.42 -8.02 -17.50
C ARG A 167 -7.13 -6.60 -18.00
N CYS A 168 -5.93 -6.09 -17.78
CA CYS A 168 -5.53 -4.79 -18.29
C CYS A 168 -5.67 -4.71 -19.82
N LEU A 169 -5.11 -5.68 -20.54
CA LEU A 169 -5.18 -5.75 -22.00
C LEU A 169 -6.62 -5.80 -22.53
N GLU A 170 -7.50 -6.56 -21.87
CA GLU A 170 -8.92 -6.70 -22.22
C GLU A 170 -9.71 -5.39 -21.98
N GLU A 171 -9.35 -4.64 -20.92
CA GLU A 171 -10.05 -3.42 -20.50
C GLU A 171 -9.51 -2.15 -21.16
N LEU A 172 -8.30 -2.16 -21.74
CA LEU A 172 -7.71 -0.99 -22.38
C LEU A 172 -8.55 -0.49 -23.57
N PRO A 173 -8.66 0.84 -23.76
CA PRO A 173 -9.37 1.42 -24.89
C PRO A 173 -8.67 1.14 -26.22
N ALA A 174 -9.43 1.23 -27.31
CA ALA A 174 -8.91 1.05 -28.65
C ALA A 174 -7.80 2.06 -28.96
N GLY A 175 -6.68 1.55 -29.51
CA GLY A 175 -5.54 2.38 -29.94
C GLY A 175 -4.58 2.79 -28.82
N GLN A 176 -4.83 2.41 -27.55
CA GLN A 176 -3.85 2.58 -26.48
C GLN A 176 -2.62 1.72 -26.78
N LYS A 177 -1.44 2.34 -26.84
CA LYS A 177 -0.19 1.62 -27.07
C LYS A 177 0.22 0.86 -25.80
N VAL A 178 0.48 -0.42 -25.94
CA VAL A 178 0.92 -1.24 -24.82
C VAL A 178 1.90 -2.32 -25.27
N THR A 179 2.99 -2.45 -24.53
CA THR A 179 3.91 -3.58 -24.62
C THR A 179 3.75 -4.44 -23.40
N ALA A 180 3.48 -5.73 -23.57
CA ALA A 180 3.41 -6.70 -22.48
C ALA A 180 4.52 -7.76 -22.59
N VAL A 181 5.24 -8.03 -21.51
CA VAL A 181 6.25 -9.11 -21.41
C VAL A 181 5.79 -10.06 -20.31
N ILE A 182 5.45 -11.30 -20.70
CA ILE A 182 4.83 -12.27 -19.81
C ILE A 182 5.65 -13.55 -19.82
N GLU A 183 6.20 -13.94 -18.66
CA GLU A 183 6.86 -15.23 -18.50
C GLU A 183 5.88 -16.31 -18.07
N VAL A 184 5.90 -17.43 -18.77
CA VAL A 184 5.13 -18.63 -18.47
C VAL A 184 6.03 -19.86 -18.41
N ALA A 185 5.60 -20.89 -17.70
CA ALA A 185 6.38 -22.11 -17.53
C ALA A 185 6.51 -22.90 -18.85
N ASP A 186 5.41 -23.08 -19.56
CA ASP A 186 5.31 -23.89 -20.76
C ASP A 186 4.56 -23.16 -21.87
N ARG A 187 4.75 -23.61 -23.11
CA ARG A 187 4.04 -23.10 -24.30
C ARG A 187 2.52 -23.28 -24.18
N ALA A 188 2.08 -24.32 -23.51
CA ALA A 188 0.67 -24.59 -23.28
C ALA A 188 0.00 -23.59 -22.32
N ASP A 189 0.79 -22.72 -21.63
CA ASP A 189 0.27 -21.68 -20.75
C ASP A 189 0.11 -20.33 -21.47
N VAL A 190 0.47 -20.25 -22.73
CA VAL A 190 0.26 -19.06 -23.56
C VAL A 190 -1.24 -18.88 -23.82
N LEU A 191 -1.76 -17.73 -23.45
CA LEU A 191 -3.16 -17.39 -23.68
C LEU A 191 -3.34 -16.52 -24.92
N ASP A 192 -4.43 -16.71 -25.62
CA ASP A 192 -4.94 -15.74 -26.60
C ASP A 192 -5.77 -14.68 -25.85
N ILE A 193 -5.22 -13.47 -25.75
CA ILE A 193 -5.82 -12.37 -24.99
C ILE A 193 -6.46 -11.41 -25.98
N GLU A 194 -7.78 -11.34 -25.96
CA GLU A 194 -8.51 -10.37 -26.78
C GLU A 194 -8.28 -8.97 -26.25
N THR A 195 -7.83 -8.05 -27.14
CA THR A 195 -7.65 -6.65 -26.79
C THR A 195 -8.02 -5.74 -27.93
N ARG A 196 -8.45 -4.53 -27.62
CA ARG A 196 -8.69 -3.45 -28.60
C ARG A 196 -7.50 -2.46 -28.65
N ALA A 197 -6.57 -2.60 -27.73
CA ALA A 197 -5.37 -1.79 -27.66
C ALA A 197 -4.42 -2.10 -28.84
N ASP A 198 -3.51 -1.18 -29.13
CA ASP A 198 -2.38 -1.39 -30.03
C ASP A 198 -1.27 -2.08 -29.22
N ALA A 199 -1.33 -3.43 -29.18
CA ALA A 199 -0.61 -4.25 -28.24
C ALA A 199 0.48 -5.12 -28.87
N ASP A 200 1.70 -4.99 -28.36
CA ASP A 200 2.79 -5.93 -28.59
C ASP A 200 2.94 -6.87 -27.38
N VAL A 201 2.60 -8.15 -27.54
CA VAL A 201 2.67 -9.12 -26.46
C VAL A 201 3.81 -10.12 -26.68
N TYR A 202 4.79 -10.10 -25.77
CA TYR A 202 5.96 -10.97 -25.79
C TYR A 202 5.81 -12.07 -24.74
N TRP A 203 5.64 -13.30 -25.21
CA TRP A 203 5.62 -14.48 -24.34
C TRP A 203 7.03 -15.03 -24.17
N VAL A 204 7.45 -15.18 -22.92
CA VAL A 204 8.72 -15.78 -22.52
C VAL A 204 8.44 -17.18 -21.97
N VAL A 205 8.75 -18.21 -22.73
CA VAL A 205 8.48 -19.60 -22.33
C VAL A 205 9.73 -20.19 -21.69
N ALA A 206 9.68 -20.42 -20.38
CA ALA A 206 10.84 -20.91 -19.60
C ALA A 206 11.32 -22.30 -20.05
N ALA A 207 10.40 -23.23 -20.33
CA ALA A 207 10.72 -24.57 -20.83
C ALA A 207 11.48 -24.55 -22.17
N GLU A 208 11.34 -23.49 -22.96
CA GLU A 208 12.05 -23.32 -24.24
C GLU A 208 13.38 -22.56 -24.08
N GLY A 209 13.83 -22.32 -22.84
CA GLY A 209 15.05 -21.55 -22.55
C GLY A 209 14.86 -20.04 -22.66
N GLY A 210 13.62 -19.56 -22.73
CA GLY A 210 13.29 -18.13 -22.66
C GLY A 210 13.77 -17.53 -21.34
N ARG A 211 14.29 -16.30 -21.41
CA ARG A 211 14.73 -15.56 -20.23
C ARG A 211 14.08 -14.18 -20.21
N PHE A 212 13.27 -13.95 -19.19
CA PHE A 212 12.54 -12.70 -18.99
C PHE A 212 13.45 -11.46 -19.09
N SER A 213 14.57 -11.46 -18.36
CA SER A 213 15.54 -10.37 -18.38
C SER A 213 16.12 -10.05 -19.75
N GLN A 214 16.30 -11.07 -20.61
CA GLN A 214 16.81 -10.86 -21.99
C GLN A 214 15.78 -10.19 -22.89
N VAL A 215 14.50 -10.53 -22.74
CA VAL A 215 13.41 -9.88 -23.50
C VAL A 215 13.26 -8.43 -23.03
N VAL A 216 13.23 -8.19 -21.74
CA VAL A 216 13.22 -6.82 -21.17
C VAL A 216 14.43 -6.02 -21.65
N GLN A 217 15.63 -6.62 -21.69
CA GLN A 217 16.85 -5.96 -22.19
C GLN A 217 16.74 -5.49 -23.64
N ARG A 218 16.03 -6.22 -24.50
CA ARG A 218 15.84 -5.81 -25.92
C ARG A 218 14.96 -4.54 -26.05
N LEU A 219 14.13 -4.25 -25.06
CA LEU A 219 13.28 -3.06 -25.04
C LEU A 219 14.07 -1.78 -24.73
N PHE A 220 15.33 -1.86 -24.27
CA PHE A 220 16.18 -0.69 -24.05
C PHE A 220 16.43 0.12 -25.34
N ASP A 221 16.40 -0.53 -26.49
CA ASP A 221 16.58 0.11 -27.81
C ASP A 221 15.25 0.62 -28.41
N CYS A 222 14.12 0.39 -27.73
CA CYS A 222 12.78 0.68 -28.23
C CYS A 222 12.09 1.74 -27.38
N ALA A 223 12.67 2.95 -27.27
CA ALA A 223 12.07 4.04 -26.50
C ALA A 223 10.83 4.61 -27.23
N PRO A 224 9.60 4.37 -26.78
CA PRO A 224 8.42 5.01 -27.38
C PRO A 224 8.43 6.52 -27.12
N ALA A 225 7.82 7.29 -28.02
CA ALA A 225 7.66 8.72 -27.82
C ALA A 225 6.46 9.01 -26.90
N GLY A 226 6.59 10.02 -26.05
CA GLY A 226 5.53 10.45 -25.14
C GLY A 226 5.72 9.97 -23.70
N GLU A 227 4.72 10.21 -22.87
CA GLU A 227 4.73 9.86 -21.46
C GLU A 227 4.41 8.37 -21.27
N GLY A 228 5.30 7.66 -20.57
CA GLY A 228 5.17 6.23 -20.33
C GLY A 228 4.62 5.89 -18.96
N TYR A 229 3.97 4.74 -18.86
CA TYR A 229 3.59 4.12 -17.60
C TYR A 229 4.11 2.68 -17.54
N VAL A 230 4.79 2.32 -16.45
CA VAL A 230 5.36 0.99 -16.26
C VAL A 230 4.73 0.31 -15.07
N TRP A 231 4.10 -0.82 -15.31
CA TRP A 231 3.58 -1.71 -14.27
C TRP A 231 4.26 -3.07 -14.36
N ALA A 232 4.78 -3.57 -13.24
CA ALA A 232 5.37 -4.89 -13.22
C ALA A 232 5.10 -5.61 -11.90
N ALA A 233 4.74 -6.91 -12.01
CA ALA A 233 4.53 -7.76 -10.85
C ALA A 233 5.03 -9.19 -11.12
N GLY A 234 5.22 -9.98 -10.04
CA GLY A 234 5.68 -11.36 -10.13
C GLY A 234 6.82 -11.66 -9.18
N GLU A 235 7.81 -12.46 -9.62
CA GLU A 235 9.00 -12.80 -8.82
C GLU A 235 9.84 -11.54 -8.56
N ALA A 236 10.09 -11.25 -7.27
CA ALA A 236 10.70 -9.98 -6.85
C ALA A 236 12.10 -9.72 -7.42
N GLY A 237 12.91 -10.78 -7.63
CA GLY A 237 14.25 -10.65 -8.21
C GLY A 237 14.22 -10.29 -9.70
N GLN A 238 13.22 -10.78 -10.44
CA GLN A 238 13.08 -10.50 -11.86
C GLN A 238 12.70 -9.03 -12.14
N LEU A 239 12.04 -8.37 -11.18
CA LEU A 239 11.65 -6.95 -11.33
C LEU A 239 12.84 -5.99 -11.44
N LYS A 240 14.05 -6.40 -11.03
CA LYS A 240 15.28 -5.61 -11.20
C LYS A 240 15.50 -5.18 -12.66
N ALA A 241 15.30 -6.08 -13.62
CA ALA A 241 15.47 -5.78 -15.04
C ALA A 241 14.46 -4.71 -15.52
N VAL A 242 13.22 -4.78 -15.05
CA VAL A 242 12.17 -3.81 -15.42
C VAL A 242 12.43 -2.44 -14.77
N ARG A 243 12.90 -2.42 -13.51
CA ARG A 243 13.32 -1.18 -12.86
C ARG A 243 14.45 -0.46 -13.62
N ALA A 244 15.46 -1.23 -14.06
CA ALA A 244 16.55 -0.70 -14.86
C ALA A 244 16.04 -0.13 -16.20
N LEU A 245 15.09 -0.81 -16.86
CA LEU A 245 14.47 -0.34 -18.08
C LEU A 245 13.67 0.95 -17.87
N ALA A 246 12.81 0.99 -16.85
CA ALA A 246 12.01 2.18 -16.54
C ALA A 246 12.90 3.40 -16.26
N LYS A 247 14.01 3.22 -15.54
CA LYS A 247 15.01 4.26 -15.31
C LYS A 247 15.71 4.69 -16.60
N HIS A 248 16.06 3.73 -17.48
CA HIS A 248 16.70 4.02 -18.77
C HIS A 248 15.77 4.82 -19.71
N LEU A 249 14.47 4.50 -19.68
CA LEU A 249 13.45 5.21 -20.47
C LEU A 249 13.00 6.53 -19.81
N ASP A 250 13.62 6.93 -18.70
CA ASP A 250 13.32 8.16 -17.97
C ASP A 250 11.83 8.29 -17.57
N VAL A 251 11.20 7.16 -17.23
CA VAL A 251 9.80 7.14 -16.80
C VAL A 251 9.67 7.80 -15.43
N PRO A 252 8.78 8.81 -15.28
CA PRO A 252 8.56 9.47 -13.99
C PRO A 252 8.21 8.49 -12.87
N ARG A 253 8.69 8.75 -11.65
CA ARG A 253 8.49 7.84 -10.50
C ARG A 253 7.00 7.59 -10.19
N GLU A 254 6.15 8.58 -10.39
CA GLU A 254 4.70 8.50 -10.25
C GLU A 254 4.03 7.59 -11.29
N ASN A 255 4.70 7.33 -12.41
CA ASN A 255 4.22 6.47 -13.49
C ASN A 255 4.80 5.05 -13.43
N VAL A 256 5.37 4.66 -12.28
CA VAL A 256 6.00 3.37 -12.11
C VAL A 256 5.39 2.62 -10.94
N GLU A 257 4.94 1.39 -11.18
CA GLU A 257 4.45 0.46 -10.15
C GLU A 257 5.18 -0.88 -10.23
N PHE A 258 5.79 -1.29 -9.11
CA PHE A 258 6.45 -2.60 -8.99
C PHE A 258 5.91 -3.32 -7.75
N THR A 259 5.43 -4.55 -7.94
CA THR A 259 4.92 -5.37 -6.84
C THR A 259 5.50 -6.78 -6.90
N GLY A 260 6.39 -7.13 -5.97
CA GLY A 260 6.85 -8.50 -5.80
C GLY A 260 5.70 -9.35 -5.25
N TYR A 261 5.12 -10.20 -6.07
CA TYR A 261 4.05 -11.12 -5.63
C TYR A 261 4.62 -12.31 -4.86
N TRP A 262 5.76 -12.80 -5.27
CA TRP A 262 6.45 -13.91 -4.63
C TRP A 262 7.96 -13.79 -4.80
N ARG A 263 8.68 -14.65 -4.10
CA ARG A 263 10.14 -14.77 -4.21
C ARG A 263 10.48 -16.25 -4.24
N GLN A 264 11.40 -16.63 -5.12
CA GLN A 264 11.88 -18.00 -5.18
C GLN A 264 12.60 -18.36 -3.88
N GLN A 265 12.05 -19.31 -3.13
CA GLN A 265 12.56 -19.77 -1.85
C GLN A 265 11.97 -21.14 -1.50
N ASP A 266 12.60 -21.85 -0.56
CA ASP A 266 12.07 -23.10 -0.03
C ASP A 266 10.81 -22.83 0.81
N VAL A 267 9.85 -23.77 0.76
CA VAL A 267 8.67 -23.75 1.61
C VAL A 267 9.08 -24.10 3.03
N VAL A 268 8.88 -23.20 3.96
CA VAL A 268 9.12 -23.42 5.39
C VAL A 268 7.79 -23.82 6.03
N LEU A 269 7.78 -24.95 6.74
CA LEU A 269 6.61 -25.44 7.46
C LEU A 269 6.72 -25.06 8.94
N GLY A 270 5.61 -24.60 9.52
CA GLY A 270 5.46 -24.45 10.97
C GLY A 270 5.32 -25.79 11.70
N ASP A 271 5.24 -25.76 13.01
CA ASP A 271 5.07 -26.94 13.85
C ASP A 271 3.76 -27.69 13.55
N ASP A 272 2.74 -26.97 13.12
CA ASP A 272 1.44 -27.47 12.65
C ASP A 272 1.46 -27.99 11.20
N ARG A 273 2.63 -28.02 10.56
CA ARG A 273 2.85 -28.34 9.14
C ARG A 273 2.14 -27.42 8.14
N VAL A 274 1.69 -26.27 8.57
CA VAL A 274 1.19 -25.21 7.67
C VAL A 274 2.38 -24.42 7.10
N PRO A 275 2.38 -24.11 5.79
CA PRO A 275 3.41 -23.25 5.22
C PRO A 275 3.42 -21.87 5.87
N ILE A 276 4.53 -21.50 6.50
CA ILE A 276 4.70 -20.20 7.12
C ILE A 276 4.69 -19.11 6.04
N ASN A 277 4.02 -18.01 6.31
CA ASN A 277 4.11 -16.81 5.48
C ASN A 277 5.44 -16.08 5.76
N THR A 278 6.50 -16.59 5.18
CA THR A 278 7.87 -16.15 5.42
C THR A 278 8.10 -14.67 5.15
N ARG A 279 7.28 -14.02 4.33
CA ARG A 279 7.36 -12.58 4.08
C ARG A 279 6.88 -11.77 5.28
N LEU A 280 5.84 -12.24 5.98
CA LEU A 280 5.36 -11.60 7.21
C LEU A 280 6.32 -11.85 8.37
N VAL A 281 6.82 -13.08 8.51
CA VAL A 281 7.83 -13.42 9.53
C VAL A 281 9.09 -12.57 9.34
N ALA A 282 9.54 -12.36 8.10
CA ALA A 282 10.67 -11.48 7.83
C ALA A 282 10.39 -10.03 8.27
N PHE A 283 9.17 -9.53 8.05
CA PHE A 283 8.79 -8.20 8.53
C PHE A 283 8.86 -8.09 10.05
N GLU A 284 8.35 -9.07 10.79
CA GLU A 284 8.41 -9.10 12.24
C GLU A 284 9.84 -9.18 12.77
N GLN A 285 10.67 -10.05 12.18
CA GLN A 285 12.09 -10.13 12.50
C GLN A 285 12.83 -8.81 12.25
N LEU A 286 12.50 -8.10 11.15
CA LEU A 286 13.08 -6.79 10.85
C LEU A 286 12.64 -5.74 11.87
N HIS A 287 11.40 -5.78 12.32
CA HIS A 287 10.91 -4.91 13.38
C HIS A 287 11.71 -5.09 14.67
N ASP A 288 11.90 -6.33 15.11
CA ASP A 288 12.67 -6.66 16.31
C ASP A 288 14.15 -6.25 16.19
N MET A 289 14.74 -6.36 14.98
CA MET A 289 16.12 -5.94 14.71
C MET A 289 16.33 -4.43 14.72
N LEU A 290 15.27 -3.64 14.57
CA LEU A 290 15.34 -2.18 14.57
C LEU A 290 15.39 -1.59 15.98
N GLU A 291 15.62 -2.41 17.01
CA GLU A 291 16.01 -1.95 18.33
C GLU A 291 17.37 -1.23 18.33
N VAL A 292 17.75 -0.57 19.43
CA VAL A 292 18.78 0.48 19.47
C VAL A 292 20.04 0.18 18.65
N GLY A 293 20.78 -0.87 18.96
CA GLY A 293 22.06 -1.18 18.29
C GLY A 293 21.89 -1.58 16.82
N PRO A 294 21.09 -2.63 16.53
CA PRO A 294 20.78 -3.02 15.18
C PRO A 294 20.13 -1.89 14.37
N ALA A 295 19.21 -1.13 14.98
CA ALA A 295 18.53 -0.03 14.32
C ALA A 295 19.49 1.04 13.79
N TYR A 296 20.47 1.46 14.59
CA TYR A 296 21.46 2.44 14.16
C TYR A 296 22.39 1.91 13.06
N ALA A 297 22.84 0.66 13.16
CA ALA A 297 23.68 0.04 12.14
C ALA A 297 22.96 -0.08 10.79
N VAL A 298 21.73 -0.55 10.82
CA VAL A 298 20.88 -0.70 9.63
C VAL A 298 20.61 0.66 8.97
N ARG A 299 20.26 1.68 9.75
CA ARG A 299 20.02 3.04 9.24
C ARG A 299 21.27 3.69 8.69
N THR A 300 22.42 3.46 9.32
CA THR A 300 23.73 3.93 8.80
C THR A 300 24.03 3.26 7.46
N ALA A 301 23.84 1.95 7.36
CA ALA A 301 24.06 1.21 6.12
C ALA A 301 23.12 1.69 4.99
N HIS A 302 21.86 1.98 5.32
CA HIS A 302 20.91 2.57 4.38
C HIS A 302 21.33 3.97 3.93
N ALA A 303 21.60 4.86 4.86
CA ALA A 303 21.99 6.25 4.57
C ALA A 303 23.32 6.35 3.80
N ALA A 304 24.25 5.42 4.04
CA ALA A 304 25.53 5.35 3.33
C ALA A 304 25.43 4.68 1.95
N GLY A 305 24.26 4.19 1.54
CA GLY A 305 24.06 3.50 0.27
C GLY A 305 24.50 2.04 0.25
N VAL A 306 24.97 1.49 1.39
CA VAL A 306 25.47 0.10 1.46
C VAL A 306 24.40 -0.91 1.12
N LEU A 307 23.18 -0.73 1.64
CA LEU A 307 22.07 -1.66 1.38
C LEU A 307 21.61 -1.60 -0.08
N SER A 308 21.53 -0.43 -0.68
CA SER A 308 21.14 -0.27 -2.08
C SER A 308 22.19 -0.86 -3.03
N ASP A 309 23.48 -0.61 -2.78
CA ASP A 309 24.53 -1.16 -3.63
C ASP A 309 24.59 -2.70 -3.56
N LEU A 310 24.41 -3.27 -2.36
CA LEU A 310 24.30 -4.72 -2.19
C LEU A 310 23.05 -5.28 -2.86
N PHE A 311 21.95 -4.54 -2.89
CA PHE A 311 20.70 -4.95 -3.53
C PHE A 311 20.80 -4.96 -5.05
N GLU A 312 21.52 -3.97 -5.63
CA GLU A 312 21.74 -3.86 -7.06
C GLU A 312 22.82 -4.84 -7.59
N ALA A 313 23.65 -5.40 -6.69
CA ALA A 313 24.75 -6.28 -7.09
C ALA A 313 24.23 -7.66 -7.53
N ASP A 314 24.72 -8.13 -8.68
CA ASP A 314 24.41 -9.48 -9.21
C ASP A 314 25.26 -10.58 -8.58
N ALA A 315 26.36 -10.23 -7.89
CA ALA A 315 27.32 -11.16 -7.26
C ALA A 315 27.84 -10.57 -5.95
N PRO A 316 28.42 -11.41 -5.05
CA PRO A 316 29.06 -10.93 -3.83
C PRO A 316 30.14 -9.88 -4.11
N VAL A 317 30.15 -8.80 -3.34
CA VAL A 317 31.02 -7.63 -3.54
C VAL A 317 31.95 -7.40 -2.34
N SER A 318 33.07 -6.72 -2.59
CA SER A 318 34.00 -6.31 -1.53
C SER A 318 33.52 -5.00 -0.86
N PRO A 319 33.98 -4.72 0.38
CA PRO A 319 33.62 -3.48 1.09
C PRO A 319 33.98 -2.17 0.35
N ALA A 320 34.94 -2.23 -0.57
CA ALA A 320 35.34 -1.07 -1.37
C ALA A 320 34.36 -0.74 -2.52
N GLN A 321 33.41 -1.61 -2.79
CA GLN A 321 32.47 -1.49 -3.90
C GLN A 321 31.08 -1.02 -3.45
N VAL A 322 30.87 -0.85 -2.15
CA VAL A 322 29.55 -0.51 -1.60
C VAL A 322 29.63 0.70 -0.68
N GLY A 323 28.60 1.54 -0.76
CA GLY A 323 28.43 2.72 0.06
C GLY A 323 29.44 3.84 -0.22
N CYS A 324 29.31 4.89 0.55
CA CYS A 324 30.19 6.08 0.49
C CYS A 324 31.18 6.17 1.66
N LEU A 325 31.34 5.10 2.45
CA LEU A 325 32.19 5.04 3.62
C LEU A 325 33.60 4.54 3.27
N ASP A 326 34.56 4.81 4.16
CA ASP A 326 35.90 4.19 4.08
C ASP A 326 35.78 2.67 4.14
N PRO A 327 36.49 1.90 3.24
CA PRO A 327 36.35 0.44 3.21
C PRO A 327 36.69 -0.25 4.54
N ALA A 328 37.61 0.34 5.36
CA ALA A 328 37.94 -0.20 6.68
C ALA A 328 36.78 0.00 7.68
N VAL A 329 35.96 1.02 7.50
CA VAL A 329 34.73 1.24 8.27
C VAL A 329 33.61 0.36 7.73
N THR A 330 33.47 0.31 6.41
CA THR A 330 32.44 -0.48 5.74
C THR A 330 32.52 -1.97 6.11
N VAL A 331 33.72 -2.56 6.14
CA VAL A 331 33.88 -3.97 6.55
C VAL A 331 33.41 -4.23 7.98
N ARG A 332 33.58 -3.27 8.88
CA ARG A 332 33.10 -3.42 10.28
C ARG A 332 31.59 -3.39 10.34
N LEU A 333 30.98 -2.49 9.58
CA LEU A 333 29.51 -2.40 9.45
C LEU A 333 28.94 -3.68 8.82
N LEU A 334 29.51 -4.16 7.72
CA LEU A 334 29.09 -5.38 7.05
C LEU A 334 29.19 -6.62 7.95
N ARG A 335 30.25 -6.74 8.76
CA ARG A 335 30.36 -7.81 9.76
C ARG A 335 29.29 -7.73 10.85
N TYR A 336 28.92 -6.52 11.27
CA TYR A 336 27.81 -6.37 12.20
C TYR A 336 26.47 -6.76 11.56
N LEU A 337 26.24 -6.32 10.32
CA LEU A 337 25.05 -6.71 9.57
C LEU A 337 24.97 -8.22 9.29
N GLU A 338 26.14 -8.88 9.12
CA GLU A 338 26.26 -10.34 9.04
C GLU A 338 25.85 -10.99 10.36
N ALA A 339 26.37 -10.49 11.48
CA ALA A 339 26.08 -11.02 12.82
C ALA A 339 24.59 -10.95 13.18
N ILE A 340 23.88 -9.92 12.68
CA ILE A 340 22.43 -9.78 12.85
C ILE A 340 21.62 -10.41 11.70
N GLY A 341 22.27 -11.12 10.77
CA GLY A 341 21.60 -11.92 9.74
C GLY A 341 21.11 -11.16 8.50
N LEU A 342 21.49 -9.90 8.32
CA LEU A 342 21.10 -9.10 7.13
C LEU A 342 22.04 -9.29 5.93
N VAL A 343 23.25 -9.69 6.18
CA VAL A 343 24.30 -9.88 5.18
C VAL A 343 24.89 -11.27 5.36
N GLU A 344 25.39 -11.86 4.29
CA GLU A 344 26.14 -13.11 4.27
C GLU A 344 27.53 -12.86 3.70
N GLN A 345 28.50 -13.64 4.18
CA GLN A 345 29.87 -13.66 3.65
C GLN A 345 30.17 -15.01 3.01
N PRO A 346 29.78 -15.26 1.74
CA PRO A 346 29.99 -16.55 1.07
C PRO A 346 31.46 -16.87 0.87
N GLU A 347 32.32 -15.86 0.76
CA GLU A 347 33.77 -15.94 0.74
C GLU A 347 34.36 -14.85 1.61
N VAL A 348 35.54 -15.10 2.20
CA VAL A 348 36.18 -14.13 3.09
C VAL A 348 36.40 -12.79 2.37
N GLY A 349 35.78 -11.73 2.88
CA GLY A 349 35.87 -10.38 2.33
C GLY A 349 34.89 -10.07 1.20
N LEU A 350 34.02 -11.02 0.81
CA LEU A 350 32.95 -10.81 -0.15
C LEU A 350 31.59 -10.93 0.52
N PHE A 351 30.73 -9.93 0.33
CA PHE A 351 29.46 -9.79 1.01
C PHE A 351 28.31 -9.73 0.01
N ARG A 352 27.17 -10.27 0.42
CA ARG A 352 25.87 -10.12 -0.27
C ARG A 352 24.77 -9.98 0.76
N LEU A 353 23.61 -9.50 0.35
CA LEU A 353 22.45 -9.54 1.22
C LEU A 353 22.02 -10.98 1.50
N SER A 354 21.66 -11.26 2.74
CA SER A 354 20.85 -12.42 3.08
C SER A 354 19.44 -12.25 2.52
N ARG A 355 18.61 -13.25 2.65
CA ARG A 355 17.20 -13.13 2.30
C ARG A 355 16.52 -11.97 3.04
N LEU A 356 16.72 -11.87 4.36
CA LEU A 356 16.17 -10.81 5.19
C LEU A 356 16.71 -9.44 4.77
N GLY A 357 18.00 -9.37 4.44
CA GLY A 357 18.63 -8.16 3.92
C GLY A 357 18.05 -7.70 2.58
N VAL A 358 17.70 -8.64 1.70
CA VAL A 358 17.01 -8.30 0.44
C VAL A 358 15.63 -7.73 0.70
N ASP A 359 14.85 -8.33 1.62
CA ASP A 359 13.51 -7.82 1.97
C ASP A 359 13.56 -6.43 2.60
N LEU A 360 14.64 -6.12 3.35
CA LEU A 360 14.88 -4.79 3.92
C LEU A 360 15.31 -3.77 2.86
N ALA A 361 16.20 -4.15 1.96
CA ALA A 361 16.81 -3.25 0.98
C ALA A 361 15.93 -3.00 -0.26
N ASP A 362 14.90 -3.82 -0.47
CA ASP A 362 13.96 -3.64 -1.57
C ASP A 362 13.22 -2.30 -1.42
N PRO A 363 13.41 -1.33 -2.33
CA PRO A 363 12.80 0.00 -2.23
C PRO A 363 11.27 -0.03 -2.30
N GLU A 364 10.69 -1.09 -2.86
CA GLU A 364 9.23 -1.31 -2.94
C GLU A 364 8.74 -2.30 -1.87
N GLY A 365 9.66 -2.81 -1.05
CA GLY A 365 9.39 -3.79 -0.01
C GLY A 365 8.83 -3.20 1.28
N LEU A 366 8.42 -4.08 2.19
CA LEU A 366 7.94 -3.70 3.51
C LEU A 366 9.06 -3.07 4.37
N GLY A 367 10.31 -3.53 4.19
CA GLY A 367 11.47 -3.04 4.92
C GLY A 367 11.75 -1.55 4.71
N ALA A 368 11.51 -1.03 3.51
CA ALA A 368 11.69 0.39 3.20
C ALA A 368 10.83 1.31 4.09
N ARG A 369 9.67 0.82 4.56
CA ARG A 369 8.78 1.57 5.47
C ARG A 369 9.35 1.70 6.88
N LEU A 370 10.21 0.77 7.30
CA LEU A 370 10.84 0.74 8.63
C LEU A 370 12.07 1.66 8.71
N LEU A 371 12.67 2.00 7.58
CA LEU A 371 13.89 2.82 7.50
C LEU A 371 13.64 4.33 7.55
N THR A 372 12.51 4.75 8.09
CA THR A 372 12.20 6.19 8.20
C THR A 372 13.13 6.88 9.21
N PRO A 373 13.57 8.12 8.95
CA PRO A 373 14.39 8.90 9.90
C PRO A 373 13.66 9.16 11.23
N ARG A 374 12.33 9.08 11.21
CA ARG A 374 11.46 9.39 12.33
C ARG A 374 11.68 8.51 13.55
N ALA A 375 11.98 7.23 13.35
CA ALA A 375 12.27 6.32 14.47
C ALA A 375 13.48 6.73 15.33
N LEU A 376 14.36 7.62 14.83
CA LEU A 376 15.45 8.18 15.65
C LEU A 376 14.94 9.15 16.73
N ALA A 377 13.70 9.60 16.66
CA ALA A 377 13.08 10.45 17.68
C ALA A 377 13.01 9.75 19.05
N TRP A 378 12.93 8.42 19.07
CA TRP A 378 12.96 7.63 20.32
C TRP A 378 14.14 7.93 21.23
N ALA A 379 15.27 8.38 20.69
CA ALA A 379 16.43 8.81 21.49
C ALA A 379 16.14 10.02 22.41
N HIS A 380 15.00 10.66 22.25
CA HIS A 380 14.58 11.86 22.99
C HIS A 380 13.32 11.65 23.83
N ILE A 381 12.91 10.40 24.05
CA ILE A 381 11.69 10.08 24.83
C ILE A 381 11.75 10.66 26.25
N ASP A 382 12.92 10.62 26.89
CA ASP A 382 13.12 11.15 28.25
C ASP A 382 12.76 12.64 28.30
N GLN A 383 13.19 13.42 27.31
CA GLN A 383 12.89 14.86 27.22
C GLN A 383 11.39 15.10 27.00
N ALA A 384 10.74 14.27 26.19
CA ALA A 384 9.30 14.36 25.96
C ALA A 384 8.49 14.02 27.20
N MET A 385 8.94 13.05 27.99
CA MET A 385 8.31 12.69 29.29
C MET A 385 8.44 13.84 30.33
N GLU A 386 9.41 14.74 30.16
CA GLU A 386 9.55 15.96 30.96
C GLU A 386 8.77 17.17 30.39
N GLY A 387 7.98 16.96 29.32
CA GLY A 387 7.19 17.98 28.66
C GLY A 387 7.97 18.81 27.60
N ASN A 388 9.16 18.37 27.24
CA ASN A 388 10.02 19.02 26.25
C ASN A 388 10.02 18.20 24.93
N SER A 389 9.10 18.49 24.03
CA SER A 389 9.14 17.92 22.68
C SER A 389 10.32 18.49 21.87
N LEU A 390 10.72 17.80 20.79
CA LEU A 390 11.77 18.27 19.89
C LEU A 390 11.43 19.59 19.18
N GLY A 391 10.20 20.08 19.32
CA GLY A 391 9.73 21.32 18.68
C GLY A 391 9.82 21.25 17.15
N ARG A 392 9.96 20.07 16.60
CA ARG A 392 9.88 19.87 15.17
C ARG A 392 8.45 20.21 14.77
N ALA A 393 8.27 21.41 14.19
CA ALA A 393 7.03 21.70 13.47
C ALA A 393 6.82 20.52 12.52
N ALA A 394 5.85 19.70 12.85
CA ALA A 394 5.64 18.48 12.12
C ALA A 394 5.27 18.84 10.67
N ARG A 395 6.26 18.86 9.79
CA ARG A 395 6.02 18.36 8.44
C ARG A 395 5.87 16.85 8.61
N LEU A 396 4.79 16.48 9.29
CA LEU A 396 4.32 15.11 9.32
C LEU A 396 3.79 14.88 7.91
N GLU A 397 4.65 14.33 7.07
CA GLU A 397 4.16 13.70 5.86
C GLU A 397 3.17 12.65 6.33
N ASP A 398 1.92 12.81 5.99
CA ASP A 398 0.95 11.73 6.20
C ASP A 398 1.21 10.65 5.14
N PRO A 399 1.89 9.54 5.49
CA PRO A 399 2.21 8.50 4.51
C PRO A 399 0.95 7.82 3.97
N ALA A 400 -0.19 7.97 4.66
CA ALA A 400 -1.48 7.46 4.25
C ALA A 400 -2.28 8.45 3.40
N ALA A 401 -1.85 9.72 3.24
CA ALA A 401 -2.60 10.75 2.52
C ALA A 401 -3.00 10.31 1.11
N GLY A 402 -2.05 9.71 0.36
CA GLY A 402 -2.33 9.20 -0.99
C GLY A 402 -3.40 8.10 -1.05
N TRP A 403 -3.64 7.42 0.07
CA TRP A 403 -4.58 6.31 0.17
C TRP A 403 -5.93 6.73 0.77
N THR A 404 -5.95 7.73 1.65
CA THR A 404 -7.14 8.18 2.37
C THR A 404 -7.82 9.37 1.70
N ALA A 405 -7.06 10.26 1.05
CA ALA A 405 -7.59 11.44 0.39
C ALA A 405 -8.72 11.15 -0.61
N PRO A 406 -8.67 10.10 -1.45
CA PRO A 406 -9.77 9.80 -2.36
C PRO A 406 -11.10 9.53 -1.65
N ALA A 407 -11.09 8.80 -0.53
CA ALA A 407 -12.29 8.47 0.23
C ALA A 407 -12.84 9.71 0.97
N VAL A 408 -11.94 10.49 1.58
CA VAL A 408 -12.30 11.76 2.24
C VAL A 408 -12.90 12.74 1.24
N ALA A 409 -12.25 12.94 0.09
CA ALA A 409 -12.72 13.84 -0.95
C ALA A 409 -14.10 13.43 -1.48
N ALA A 410 -14.32 12.12 -1.74
CA ALA A 410 -15.61 11.59 -2.18
C ALA A 410 -16.72 11.83 -1.14
N ALA A 411 -16.41 11.69 0.16
CA ALA A 411 -17.35 11.94 1.23
C ALA A 411 -17.72 13.44 1.33
N LEU A 412 -16.73 14.34 1.29
CA LEU A 412 -16.95 15.77 1.46
C LEU A 412 -17.66 16.39 0.26
N VAL A 413 -17.23 16.12 -0.97
CA VAL A 413 -17.83 16.70 -2.18
C VAL A 413 -19.28 16.25 -2.37
N ARG A 414 -19.64 15.08 -1.88
CA ARG A 414 -21.03 14.59 -1.91
C ARG A 414 -21.98 15.41 -1.02
N LEU A 415 -21.44 16.02 0.03
CA LEU A 415 -22.21 16.74 1.05
C LEU A 415 -22.14 18.26 0.90
N TYR A 416 -21.05 18.78 0.33
CA TYR A 416 -20.75 20.19 0.32
C TYR A 416 -20.39 20.66 -1.09
N ASP A 417 -21.28 21.51 -1.64
CA ASP A 417 -21.03 22.23 -2.90
C ASP A 417 -20.56 23.66 -2.57
N CYS A 418 -19.37 23.77 -2.00
CA CYS A 418 -18.80 25.03 -1.54
C CYS A 418 -17.27 25.01 -1.60
N VAL A 419 -16.65 26.14 -1.30
CA VAL A 419 -15.20 26.24 -1.12
C VAL A 419 -14.78 25.43 0.12
N ILE A 420 -13.78 24.57 -0.03
CA ILE A 420 -13.23 23.73 1.04
C ILE A 420 -11.83 24.22 1.39
N ALA A 421 -11.63 24.65 2.63
CA ALA A 421 -10.28 24.93 3.13
C ALA A 421 -9.67 23.63 3.69
N VAL A 422 -8.42 23.36 3.37
CA VAL A 422 -7.70 22.15 3.80
C VAL A 422 -6.45 22.55 4.56
N ASP A 423 -6.23 21.97 5.74
CA ASP A 423 -5.04 22.27 6.53
C ASP A 423 -4.54 21.03 7.28
N GLY A 424 -3.23 20.83 7.29
CA GLY A 424 -2.54 19.74 7.96
C GLY A 424 -1.62 18.95 7.04
N PRO A 425 -1.06 17.82 7.54
CA PRO A 425 -0.12 16.97 6.79
C PRO A 425 -0.71 16.46 5.48
N GLY A 426 0.04 16.58 4.39
CA GLY A 426 -0.40 16.12 3.07
C GLY A 426 -1.56 16.91 2.46
N CYS A 427 -1.82 18.15 2.89
CA CYS A 427 -2.95 18.98 2.42
C CYS A 427 -2.99 19.14 0.90
N SER A 428 -1.85 19.18 0.20
CA SER A 428 -1.78 19.25 -1.28
C SER A 428 -2.40 18.01 -1.94
N ILE A 429 -2.20 16.82 -1.35
CA ILE A 429 -2.78 15.56 -1.84
C ILE A 429 -4.30 15.57 -1.68
N TYR A 430 -4.79 16.01 -0.50
CA TYR A 430 -6.23 16.15 -0.26
C TYR A 430 -6.86 17.21 -1.15
N ALA A 431 -6.18 18.35 -1.36
CA ALA A 431 -6.66 19.40 -2.26
C ALA A 431 -6.80 18.91 -3.69
N ASP A 432 -5.79 18.19 -4.19
CA ASP A 432 -5.81 17.61 -5.52
C ASP A 432 -6.99 16.63 -5.71
N GLU A 433 -7.22 15.76 -4.70
CA GLU A 433 -8.34 14.80 -4.75
C GLU A 433 -9.71 15.47 -4.62
N LEU A 434 -9.84 16.49 -3.79
CA LEU A 434 -11.08 17.27 -3.67
C LEU A 434 -11.47 17.90 -5.00
N VAL A 435 -10.52 18.55 -5.69
CA VAL A 435 -10.76 19.11 -7.03
C VAL A 435 -11.09 18.01 -8.03
N ARG A 436 -10.35 16.89 -8.00
CA ARG A 436 -10.61 15.74 -8.86
C ARG A 436 -12.02 15.17 -8.70
N LYS A 437 -12.56 15.18 -7.48
CA LYS A 437 -13.92 14.71 -7.16
C LYS A 437 -15.00 15.77 -7.41
N GLY A 438 -14.62 16.98 -7.80
CA GLY A 438 -15.56 18.03 -8.22
C GLY A 438 -15.77 19.17 -7.23
N ALA A 439 -14.91 19.35 -6.23
CA ALA A 439 -14.94 20.55 -5.40
C ALA A 439 -14.75 21.80 -6.28
N PRO A 440 -15.60 22.83 -6.14
CA PRO A 440 -15.55 24.01 -7.01
C PRO A 440 -14.24 24.79 -6.84
N GLN A 441 -13.77 24.89 -5.59
CA GLN A 441 -12.50 25.53 -5.23
C GLN A 441 -11.99 24.96 -3.91
N VAL A 442 -10.66 24.87 -3.78
CA VAL A 442 -9.97 24.46 -2.55
C VAL A 442 -8.97 25.54 -2.13
N VAL A 443 -8.90 25.81 -0.83
CA VAL A 443 -7.95 26.75 -0.25
C VAL A 443 -6.96 25.99 0.62
N MET A 444 -5.67 26.22 0.44
CA MET A 444 -4.60 25.66 1.26
C MET A 444 -3.87 26.76 2.04
N PRO A 445 -3.21 26.45 3.16
CA PRO A 445 -2.44 27.42 3.92
C PRO A 445 -1.19 27.88 3.16
N GLU A 446 -0.65 29.05 3.53
CA GLU A 446 0.62 29.54 3.02
C GLU A 446 1.75 28.55 3.30
N GLY A 447 2.61 28.35 2.30
CA GLY A 447 3.73 27.39 2.39
C GLY A 447 3.35 25.94 2.13
N ALA A 448 2.07 25.64 1.86
CA ALA A 448 1.69 24.34 1.30
C ALA A 448 2.15 24.23 -0.16
N GLY A 449 2.67 23.07 -0.54
CA GLY A 449 3.20 22.81 -1.88
C GLY A 449 2.11 22.78 -2.95
N VAL A 450 1.73 23.91 -3.49
CA VAL A 450 0.79 24.00 -4.63
C VAL A 450 1.40 23.33 -5.88
N GLU A 451 2.71 23.32 -5.96
CA GLU A 451 3.49 22.59 -6.97
C GLU A 451 3.24 21.08 -6.96
N ASP A 452 2.85 20.52 -5.81
CA ASP A 452 2.52 19.10 -5.66
C ASP A 452 1.10 18.76 -6.15
N VAL A 453 0.28 19.78 -6.41
CA VAL A 453 -1.05 19.59 -7.02
C VAL A 453 -0.89 19.38 -8.53
N HIS A 454 -1.65 18.43 -9.08
CA HIS A 454 -1.60 18.13 -10.51
C HIS A 454 -1.84 19.40 -11.36
N PRO A 455 -1.00 19.69 -12.37
CA PRO A 455 -1.06 20.95 -13.14
C PRO A 455 -2.45 21.32 -13.66
N ALA A 456 -3.23 20.34 -14.14
CA ALA A 456 -4.57 20.56 -14.67
C ALA A 456 -5.60 21.02 -13.62
N ARG A 457 -5.30 20.89 -12.32
CA ARG A 457 -6.21 21.21 -11.20
C ARG A 457 -5.77 22.44 -10.41
N ARG A 458 -4.56 22.95 -10.65
CA ARG A 458 -4.01 24.12 -9.91
C ARG A 458 -4.88 25.38 -10.03
N ALA A 459 -5.60 25.54 -11.11
CA ALA A 459 -6.48 26.69 -11.29
C ALA A 459 -7.65 26.76 -10.27
N GLN A 460 -8.01 25.62 -9.66
CA GLN A 460 -9.06 25.51 -8.64
C GLN A 460 -8.50 25.46 -7.22
N VAL A 461 -7.18 25.57 -7.07
CA VAL A 461 -6.53 25.59 -5.77
C VAL A 461 -5.89 26.96 -5.56
N SER A 462 -6.20 27.59 -4.44
CA SER A 462 -5.63 28.86 -4.02
C SER A 462 -4.92 28.72 -2.66
N VAL A 463 -4.08 29.68 -2.35
CA VAL A 463 -3.38 29.78 -1.06
C VAL A 463 -3.91 31.00 -0.35
N GLY A 464 -4.26 30.84 0.93
CA GLY A 464 -4.81 31.92 1.75
C GLY A 464 -4.07 32.11 3.07
N GLU A 465 -4.13 33.34 3.62
CA GLU A 465 -3.67 33.62 4.97
C GLU A 465 -4.62 32.98 6.01
N GLY A 466 -4.17 31.89 6.67
CA GLY A 466 -4.92 31.20 7.72
C GLY A 466 -5.86 30.09 7.21
N VAL A 467 -6.35 29.27 8.16
CA VAL A 467 -7.13 28.04 7.94
C VAL A 467 -8.54 28.29 7.38
N ALA A 468 -9.02 29.52 7.43
CA ALA A 468 -10.33 29.90 6.92
C ALA A 468 -10.17 31.18 6.10
N GLY A 469 -10.01 31.05 4.80
CA GLY A 469 -10.34 32.15 3.90
C GLY A 469 -11.81 32.59 4.18
N GLU A 470 -12.11 33.89 4.15
CA GLU A 470 -13.45 34.44 4.44
C GLU A 470 -14.58 33.79 3.63
N ASP A 471 -14.26 33.01 2.59
CA ASP A 471 -15.18 32.37 1.67
C ASP A 471 -15.34 30.85 1.84
N ALA A 472 -14.60 30.20 2.76
CA ALA A 472 -14.72 28.76 2.95
C ALA A 472 -16.05 28.39 3.62
N GLY A 473 -16.76 27.41 3.03
CA GLY A 473 -17.97 26.86 3.62
C GLY A 473 -17.70 25.67 4.57
N VAL A 474 -16.56 25.02 4.39
CA VAL A 474 -16.11 23.87 5.20
C VAL A 474 -14.59 23.92 5.37
N VAL A 475 -14.11 23.55 6.55
CA VAL A 475 -12.68 23.36 6.84
C VAL A 475 -12.39 21.88 7.05
N LEU A 476 -11.46 21.32 6.29
CA LEU A 476 -10.90 19.98 6.51
C LEU A 476 -9.57 20.10 7.28
N LEU A 477 -9.53 19.57 8.48
CA LEU A 477 -8.31 19.45 9.28
C LEU A 477 -7.76 18.03 9.19
N ILE A 478 -6.51 17.91 8.78
CA ILE A 478 -5.81 16.62 8.62
C ILE A 478 -4.92 16.44 9.84
N ASP A 479 -5.12 15.35 10.57
CA ASP A 479 -4.36 15.00 11.78
C ASP A 479 -4.05 16.19 12.72
N PRO A 480 -5.05 16.99 13.12
CA PRO A 480 -4.80 18.21 13.86
C PRO A 480 -4.18 17.98 15.25
N CYS A 481 -4.35 16.77 15.81
CA CYS A 481 -3.73 16.37 17.08
C CYS A 481 -2.25 16.01 16.94
N ALA A 482 -1.78 15.77 15.73
CA ALA A 482 -0.40 15.29 15.50
C ALA A 482 0.67 16.32 15.89
N ALA A 483 0.35 17.59 15.91
CA ALA A 483 1.26 18.68 16.23
C ALA A 483 0.68 19.70 17.22
N SER A 484 -0.40 19.34 17.92
CA SER A 484 -1.12 20.27 18.81
C SER A 484 -1.55 19.56 20.09
N SER A 485 -1.42 20.23 21.23
CA SER A 485 -2.08 19.80 22.45
C SER A 485 -3.61 19.94 22.34
N ASP A 486 -4.35 19.28 23.22
CA ASP A 486 -5.82 19.40 23.32
C ASP A 486 -6.25 20.85 23.43
N GLU A 487 -5.56 21.66 24.25
CA GLU A 487 -5.86 23.08 24.45
C GLU A 487 -5.66 23.90 23.18
N GLN A 488 -4.58 23.63 22.45
CA GLN A 488 -4.30 24.30 21.18
C GLN A 488 -5.35 23.92 20.12
N LEU A 489 -5.76 22.67 20.07
CA LEU A 489 -6.82 22.23 19.17
C LEU A 489 -8.18 22.85 19.51
N VAL A 490 -8.53 22.95 20.81
CA VAL A 490 -9.73 23.69 21.26
C VAL A 490 -9.70 25.14 20.78
N GLN A 491 -8.57 25.84 20.95
CA GLN A 491 -8.44 27.23 20.51
C GLN A 491 -8.55 27.35 18.98
N ARG A 492 -7.93 26.44 18.26
CA ARG A 492 -7.98 26.40 16.80
C ARG A 492 -9.41 26.17 16.29
N LEU A 493 -10.14 25.22 16.84
CA LEU A 493 -11.54 24.94 16.48
C LEU A 493 -12.46 26.12 16.82
N ARG A 494 -12.26 26.79 17.97
CA ARG A 494 -13.01 28.00 18.32
C ARG A 494 -12.80 29.16 17.34
N GLY A 495 -11.56 29.28 16.84
CA GLY A 495 -11.15 30.31 15.89
C GLY A 495 -11.64 30.11 14.46
N LEU A 496 -12.20 28.95 14.11
CA LEU A 496 -12.73 28.72 12.77
C LEU A 496 -13.95 29.62 12.52
N GLY A 497 -13.91 30.36 11.43
CA GLY A 497 -14.99 31.26 10.99
C GLY A 497 -16.15 30.57 10.26
N VAL A 498 -16.25 29.26 10.35
CA VAL A 498 -17.24 28.43 9.63
C VAL A 498 -18.12 27.66 10.60
N ASP A 499 -19.29 27.21 10.13
CA ASP A 499 -20.22 26.40 10.92
C ASP A 499 -20.04 24.89 10.70
N ARG A 500 -19.21 24.49 9.75
CA ARG A 500 -18.92 23.09 9.40
C ARG A 500 -17.43 22.83 9.30
N CYS A 501 -16.99 21.76 9.92
CA CYS A 501 -15.60 21.32 9.92
C CYS A 501 -15.56 19.81 9.73
N ALA A 502 -14.52 19.31 9.12
CA ALA A 502 -14.21 17.90 9.04
C ALA A 502 -12.81 17.65 9.62
N ILE A 503 -12.65 16.57 10.35
CA ILE A 503 -11.35 16.12 10.85
C ILE A 503 -11.09 14.72 10.27
N VAL A 504 -9.97 14.52 9.61
CA VAL A 504 -9.46 13.20 9.27
C VAL A 504 -8.26 12.89 10.14
N THR A 505 -8.34 11.83 10.94
CA THR A 505 -7.29 11.44 11.88
C THR A 505 -7.35 9.96 12.19
N GLU A 506 -6.25 9.46 12.70
CA GLU A 506 -6.17 8.15 13.34
C GLU A 506 -6.79 8.22 14.74
N LEU A 507 -7.46 7.14 15.16
CA LEU A 507 -8.05 7.06 16.49
C LEU A 507 -7.52 5.82 17.21
N LEU A 508 -7.00 6.03 18.42
CA LEU A 508 -6.67 4.95 19.34
C LEU A 508 -7.93 4.27 19.88
N SER A 509 -7.85 2.97 20.04
CA SER A 509 -8.82 2.20 20.83
C SER A 509 -8.76 2.61 22.31
N GLU A 510 -9.92 2.68 22.97
CA GLU A 510 -10.00 2.98 24.43
C GLU A 510 -9.38 1.87 25.30
N SER A 511 -9.27 0.67 24.75
CA SER A 511 -8.63 -0.48 25.42
C SER A 511 -8.13 -1.47 24.36
N GLY A 512 -7.02 -2.14 24.65
CA GLY A 512 -6.43 -3.10 23.72
C GLY A 512 -5.96 -2.44 22.42
N ALA A 513 -5.37 -1.24 22.53
CA ALA A 513 -4.80 -0.57 21.39
C ALA A 513 -3.65 -1.40 20.77
N ASP A 514 -3.55 -1.35 19.46
CA ASP A 514 -2.44 -1.92 18.71
C ASP A 514 -1.12 -1.27 19.12
N GLU A 515 -0.05 -2.07 19.25
CA GLU A 515 1.29 -1.62 19.64
C GLU A 515 1.77 -0.45 18.75
N HIS A 516 1.61 -0.56 17.44
CA HIS A 516 2.05 0.48 16.50
C HIS A 516 1.26 1.78 16.63
N ALA A 517 -0.02 1.70 16.96
CA ALA A 517 -0.83 2.90 17.20
C ALA A 517 -0.40 3.63 18.47
N VAL A 518 -0.03 2.89 19.53
CA VAL A 518 0.52 3.49 20.76
C VAL A 518 1.93 4.02 20.56
N GLU A 519 2.75 3.32 19.78
CA GLU A 519 4.08 3.79 19.37
C GLU A 519 3.99 5.11 18.60
N GLU A 520 3.06 5.22 17.66
CA GLU A 520 2.79 6.44 16.91
C GLU A 520 2.40 7.60 17.84
N ASP A 521 1.57 7.35 18.85
CA ASP A 521 1.18 8.34 19.84
C ASP A 521 2.39 8.90 20.61
N LEU A 522 3.26 8.01 21.08
CA LEU A 522 4.49 8.40 21.77
C LEU A 522 5.46 9.14 20.85
N LEU A 523 5.60 8.73 19.59
CA LEU A 523 6.43 9.44 18.62
C LEU A 523 5.92 10.87 18.38
N ARG A 524 4.62 11.07 18.27
CA ARG A 524 4.01 12.40 18.17
C ARG A 524 4.29 13.27 19.39
N LEU A 525 4.20 12.69 20.59
CA LEU A 525 4.56 13.37 21.82
C LEU A 525 6.03 13.83 21.79
N ILE A 526 6.94 12.95 21.39
CA ILE A 526 8.38 13.25 21.32
C ILE A 526 8.69 14.35 20.30
N GLU A 527 8.12 14.25 19.11
CA GLU A 527 8.44 15.15 18.00
C GLU A 527 7.83 16.53 18.18
N SER A 528 6.58 16.62 18.54
CA SER A 528 5.78 17.84 18.46
C SER A 528 5.01 18.19 19.74
N GLY A 529 4.92 17.28 20.71
CA GLY A 529 3.99 17.39 21.83
C GLY A 529 2.54 17.08 21.45
N GLY A 530 2.32 16.48 20.28
CA GLY A 530 1.01 16.03 19.80
C GLY A 530 0.60 14.66 20.34
N SER A 531 -0.50 14.11 19.79
CA SER A 531 -1.05 12.81 20.19
C SER A 531 -1.80 12.12 19.05
N VAL A 532 -2.06 10.82 19.24
CA VAL A 532 -3.13 10.11 18.52
C VAL A 532 -4.34 10.04 19.46
N PRO A 533 -5.43 10.75 19.19
CA PRO A 533 -6.52 10.85 20.15
C PRO A 533 -7.34 9.55 20.20
N THR A 534 -7.95 9.27 21.34
CA THR A 534 -9.07 8.30 21.39
C THR A 534 -10.35 8.95 20.87
N GLN A 535 -11.32 8.14 20.49
CA GLN A 535 -12.62 8.66 20.04
C GLN A 535 -13.30 9.54 21.10
N ARG A 536 -13.25 9.13 22.38
CA ARG A 536 -13.80 9.92 23.50
C ARG A 536 -12.97 11.16 23.76
N GLY A 537 -11.64 11.05 23.71
CA GLY A 537 -10.74 12.19 23.90
C GLY A 537 -11.03 13.29 22.89
N LEU A 538 -11.07 12.92 21.61
CA LEU A 538 -11.36 13.86 20.54
C LEU A 538 -12.78 14.44 20.63
N ALA A 539 -13.79 13.63 20.94
CA ALA A 539 -15.16 14.10 21.12
C ALA A 539 -15.28 15.13 22.26
N ARG A 540 -14.52 14.97 23.36
CA ARG A 540 -14.44 15.94 24.44
C ARG A 540 -13.80 17.25 23.97
N VAL A 541 -12.65 17.19 23.29
CA VAL A 541 -11.96 18.36 22.73
C VAL A 541 -12.88 19.13 21.78
N VAL A 542 -13.60 18.42 20.94
CA VAL A 542 -14.60 18.99 20.00
C VAL A 542 -15.73 19.67 20.76
N ALA A 543 -16.28 19.03 21.81
CA ALA A 543 -17.34 19.60 22.64
C ALA A 543 -16.86 20.83 23.42
N ASP A 544 -15.66 20.79 24.01
CA ASP A 544 -15.05 21.92 24.73
C ASP A 544 -14.81 23.11 23.81
N ALA A 545 -14.62 22.86 22.52
CA ALA A 545 -14.53 23.91 21.50
C ALA A 545 -15.89 24.46 21.04
N GLY A 546 -17.01 23.92 21.52
CA GLY A 546 -18.36 24.31 21.14
C GLY A 546 -18.87 23.70 19.85
N TRP A 547 -18.28 22.55 19.43
CA TRP A 547 -18.68 21.80 18.25
C TRP A 547 -19.35 20.47 18.64
N ARG A 548 -20.08 19.89 17.70
CA ARG A 548 -20.70 18.57 17.84
C ARG A 548 -20.23 17.65 16.70
N VAL A 549 -19.93 16.41 17.02
CA VAL A 549 -19.68 15.37 16.01
C VAL A 549 -21.02 14.95 15.42
N GLU A 550 -21.22 15.20 14.13
CA GLU A 550 -22.40 14.80 13.37
C GLU A 550 -22.27 13.36 12.88
N SER A 551 -21.10 13.01 12.35
CA SER A 551 -20.81 11.65 11.86
C SER A 551 -19.35 11.27 12.05
N SER A 552 -19.11 9.96 12.08
CA SER A 552 -17.78 9.36 12.16
C SER A 552 -17.73 8.20 11.17
N THR A 553 -16.85 8.28 10.16
CA THR A 553 -16.79 7.33 9.06
C THR A 553 -15.34 6.85 8.86
N PRO A 554 -15.06 5.56 8.98
CA PRO A 554 -13.75 5.02 8.61
C PRO A 554 -13.46 5.26 7.12
N VAL A 555 -12.25 5.77 6.83
CA VAL A 555 -11.81 6.06 5.45
C VAL A 555 -10.65 5.16 4.99
N GLY A 556 -10.39 4.10 5.73
CA GLY A 556 -9.30 3.16 5.48
C GLY A 556 -7.98 3.58 6.13
N TRP A 557 -6.99 2.67 6.13
CA TRP A 557 -5.64 2.90 6.67
C TRP A 557 -5.61 3.39 8.13
N GLY A 558 -6.53 2.90 8.96
CA GLY A 558 -6.66 3.31 10.37
C GLY A 558 -7.25 4.70 10.58
N LYS A 559 -7.52 5.45 9.50
CA LYS A 559 -8.03 6.81 9.60
C LYS A 559 -9.56 6.87 9.61
N THR A 560 -10.07 7.86 10.33
CA THR A 560 -11.49 8.16 10.45
C THR A 560 -11.75 9.60 10.06
N LEU A 561 -12.79 9.82 9.27
CA LEU A 561 -13.33 11.13 8.96
C LEU A 561 -14.45 11.45 9.94
N LEU A 562 -14.27 12.49 10.75
CA LEU A 562 -15.31 13.07 11.60
C LEU A 562 -15.86 14.32 10.94
N GLN A 563 -17.17 14.43 10.86
CA GLN A 563 -17.85 15.65 10.43
C GLN A 563 -18.40 16.36 11.65
N LEU A 564 -18.14 17.64 11.72
CA LEU A 564 -18.47 18.49 12.86
C LEU A 564 -19.37 19.62 12.39
N GLU A 565 -20.33 19.97 13.24
CA GLU A 565 -21.15 21.16 13.07
C GLU A 565 -21.17 22.00 14.34
N ARG A 566 -21.34 23.31 14.20
CA ARG A 566 -21.67 24.19 15.36
C ARG A 566 -23.13 24.03 15.66
N PRO A 567 -23.51 23.75 16.92
CA PRO A 567 -24.90 23.88 17.34
C PRO A 567 -25.40 25.30 17.04
N GLY A 568 -26.49 25.40 16.36
CA GLY A 568 -27.12 26.71 16.13
C GLY A 568 -27.38 27.44 17.46
N PRO A 569 -27.47 28.80 17.43
CA PRO A 569 -27.68 29.61 18.63
C PRO A 569 -28.99 29.30 19.33
#